data_7531306c10742f6da4eeb35870ea82c2
#
_entry.id   7531306c10742f6da4eeb35870ea82c2
#
_cell.length_a   1.000
_cell.length_b   1.000
_cell.length_c   1.000
_cell.angle_alpha   90.00
_cell.angle_beta   90.00
_cell.angle_gamma   90.00
#
_symmetry.space_group_name_H-M   'P 1'
#
loop_
_entity.id
_entity.type
_entity.pdbx_description
1 polymer ?
#
loop_
_entity_poly.entity_id
_entity_poly.type
_entity_poly.pdbx_seq_one_letter_code
_entity_poly.pdbx_strand_id
1 'polypeptide(L)'
;RMTLCNMAIEAGARTGMVAVDDKTIEYCKGRMFSPTGELWDKAAAYWRTLVSDPDAKFDTVVTLRAEDIAPQVSWGTSPEMVTTVGGKVPD
;
A
#
# COMPACT_ATOMS: atom_id res chain seq x y z
N ARG A 1 -0.52 -3.50 1.62
CA ARG A 1 -1.06 -2.42 0.75
C ARG A 1 -2.33 -1.82 1.31
N MET A 2 -3.28 -2.62 1.73
CA MET A 2 -4.50 -2.11 2.38
C MET A 2 -4.17 -1.27 3.63
N THR A 3 -3.20 -1.69 4.42
CA THR A 3 -2.73 -0.94 5.59
C THR A 3 -2.15 0.42 5.20
N LEU A 4 -1.36 0.51 4.13
CA LEU A 4 -0.84 1.78 3.62
C LEU A 4 -1.97 2.75 3.26
N CYS A 5 -2.99 2.27 2.55
CA CYS A 5 -4.15 3.08 2.20
C CYS A 5 -4.95 3.49 3.44
N ASN A 6 -5.16 2.57 4.38
CA ASN A 6 -5.90 2.83 5.61
C ASN A 6 -5.18 3.86 6.51
N MET A 7 -3.87 3.75 6.64
CA MET A 7 -3.07 4.61 7.54
C MET A 7 -2.58 5.89 6.87
N ALA A 8 -2.91 6.15 5.61
CA ALA A 8 -2.51 7.38 4.93
C ALA A 8 -3.06 8.64 5.62
N ILE A 9 -4.22 8.53 6.27
CA ILE A 9 -4.86 9.62 7.01
C ILE A 9 -4.01 10.06 8.20
N GLU A 10 -3.38 9.13 8.93
CA GLU A 10 -2.49 9.44 10.04
C GLU A 10 -1.23 10.22 9.58
N ALA A 11 -0.82 10.04 8.33
CA ALA A 11 0.23 10.85 7.70
C ALA A 11 -0.26 12.21 7.18
N GLY A 12 -1.51 12.58 7.43
CA GLY A 12 -2.11 13.84 7.00
C GLY A 12 -2.69 13.83 5.58
N ALA A 13 -2.69 12.70 4.89
CA ALA A 13 -3.28 12.58 3.57
C ALA A 13 -4.81 12.44 3.64
N ARG A 14 -5.50 12.90 2.61
CA ARG A 14 -6.96 12.73 2.49
C ARG A 14 -7.37 11.36 2.02
N THR A 15 -6.48 10.67 1.32
CA THR A 15 -6.68 9.33 0.79
C THR A 15 -5.33 8.65 0.60
N GLY A 16 -5.35 7.34 0.44
CA GLY A 16 -4.18 6.54 0.11
C GLY A 16 -4.49 5.65 -1.09
N MET A 17 -3.54 5.56 -1.99
CA MET A 17 -3.64 4.72 -3.18
C MET A 17 -2.35 3.96 -3.39
N VAL A 18 -2.46 2.74 -3.90
CA VAL A 18 -1.32 1.93 -4.33
C VAL A 18 -1.53 1.57 -5.79
N ALA A 19 -0.55 1.85 -6.62
CA ALA A 19 -0.60 1.50 -8.05
C ALA A 19 -0.86 0.00 -8.25
N VAL A 20 -1.64 -0.33 -9.26
CA VAL A 20 -1.95 -1.72 -9.60
C VAL A 20 -0.74 -2.38 -10.24
N ASP A 21 -0.39 -3.56 -9.74
CA ASP A 21 0.64 -4.43 -10.29
C ASP A 21 0.15 -5.89 -10.37
N ASP A 22 1.00 -6.78 -10.83
CA ASP A 22 0.64 -8.19 -10.99
C ASP A 22 0.24 -8.85 -9.67
N LYS A 23 0.81 -8.46 -8.54
CA LYS A 23 0.39 -8.98 -7.22
C LYS A 23 -1.04 -8.60 -6.86
N THR A 24 -1.46 -7.40 -7.23
CA THR A 24 -2.85 -6.95 -7.04
C THR A 24 -3.80 -7.75 -7.93
N ILE A 25 -3.43 -7.94 -9.19
CA ILE A 25 -4.22 -8.73 -10.16
C ILE A 25 -4.36 -10.17 -9.66
N GLU A 26 -3.24 -10.81 -9.28
CA GLU A 26 -3.23 -12.17 -8.75
C GLU A 26 -4.09 -12.31 -7.49
N TYR A 27 -4.01 -11.36 -6.57
CA TYR A 27 -4.82 -11.36 -5.36
C TYR A 27 -6.33 -11.31 -5.66
N CYS A 28 -6.74 -10.54 -6.66
CA CYS A 28 -8.16 -10.40 -7.03
C CYS A 28 -8.70 -11.59 -7.82
N LYS A 29 -7.83 -12.35 -8.50
CA LYS A 29 -8.24 -13.43 -9.38
C LYS A 29 -8.96 -14.54 -8.62
N GLY A 30 -10.12 -14.95 -9.12
CA GLY A 30 -10.89 -16.07 -8.55
C GLY A 30 -11.60 -15.76 -7.23
N ARG A 31 -11.62 -14.50 -6.78
CA ARG A 31 -12.41 -14.10 -5.62
C ARG A 31 -13.89 -14.08 -5.94
N MET A 32 -14.74 -14.28 -4.95
CA MET A 32 -16.20 -14.45 -5.09
C MET A 32 -16.87 -13.34 -5.91
N PHE A 33 -16.44 -12.08 -5.74
CA PHE A 33 -17.01 -10.93 -6.44
C PHE A 33 -16.12 -10.37 -7.56
N SER A 34 -15.04 -11.07 -7.90
CA SER A 34 -14.22 -10.70 -9.03
C SER A 34 -14.87 -11.06 -10.35
N PRO A 35 -14.65 -10.26 -11.40
CA PRO A 35 -15.08 -10.62 -12.74
C PRO A 35 -14.51 -11.97 -13.18
N THR A 36 -15.19 -12.63 -14.10
CA THR A 36 -14.78 -13.93 -14.68
C THR A 36 -14.76 -13.88 -16.20
N GLY A 37 -14.04 -14.80 -16.84
CA GLY A 37 -13.99 -14.94 -18.29
C GLY A 37 -13.51 -13.65 -18.98
N GLU A 38 -14.19 -13.25 -20.04
CA GLU A 38 -13.85 -12.04 -20.81
C GLU A 38 -13.94 -10.75 -19.98
N LEU A 39 -14.84 -10.70 -19.00
CA LEU A 39 -14.95 -9.55 -18.09
C LEU A 39 -13.72 -9.42 -17.21
N TRP A 40 -13.15 -10.55 -16.80
CA TRP A 40 -11.87 -10.55 -16.08
C TRP A 40 -10.75 -9.97 -16.94
N ASP A 41 -10.62 -10.43 -18.18
CA ASP A 41 -9.56 -9.98 -19.09
C ASP A 41 -9.65 -8.48 -19.35
N LYS A 42 -10.85 -7.96 -19.59
CA LYS A 42 -11.10 -6.52 -19.75
C LYS A 42 -10.78 -5.75 -18.48
N ALA A 43 -11.21 -6.24 -17.32
CA ALA A 43 -10.96 -5.60 -16.04
C ALA A 43 -9.47 -5.56 -15.72
N ALA A 44 -8.77 -6.68 -15.86
CA ALA A 44 -7.33 -6.76 -15.60
C ALA A 44 -6.53 -5.84 -16.52
N ALA A 45 -6.88 -5.77 -17.81
CA ALA A 45 -6.27 -4.85 -18.76
C ALA A 45 -6.48 -3.38 -18.35
N TYR A 46 -7.69 -3.02 -17.97
CA TYR A 46 -8.00 -1.65 -17.49
C TYR A 46 -7.28 -1.34 -16.19
N TRP A 47 -7.28 -2.23 -15.21
CA TRP A 47 -6.62 -2.00 -13.92
C TRP A 47 -5.12 -1.74 -14.05
N ARG A 48 -4.45 -2.39 -15.01
CA ARG A 48 -3.02 -2.14 -15.29
C ARG A 48 -2.73 -0.73 -15.79
N THR A 49 -3.73 0.00 -16.26
CA THR A 49 -3.57 1.41 -16.65
C THR A 49 -3.62 2.37 -15.45
N LEU A 50 -4.03 1.89 -14.28
CA LEU A 50 -4.20 2.69 -13.07
C LEU A 50 -2.86 2.89 -12.35
N VAL A 51 -1.97 3.60 -13.00
CA VAL A 51 -0.65 4.00 -12.50
C VAL A 51 -0.49 5.51 -12.67
N SER A 52 0.40 6.11 -11.90
CA SER A 52 0.73 7.54 -12.07
C SER A 52 1.35 7.79 -13.45
N ASP A 53 1.08 8.93 -14.03
CA ASP A 53 1.70 9.34 -15.28
C ASP A 53 3.23 9.44 -15.12
N PRO A 54 4.02 9.18 -16.19
CA PRO A 54 5.48 9.21 -16.11
C PRO A 54 6.06 10.57 -15.70
N ASP A 55 5.32 11.65 -15.98
CA ASP A 55 5.67 13.03 -15.67
C ASP A 55 4.93 13.59 -14.45
N ALA A 56 4.26 12.73 -13.69
CA ALA A 56 3.56 13.14 -12.47
C ALA A 56 4.53 13.80 -11.48
N LYS A 57 4.11 14.94 -10.93
CA LYS A 57 4.87 15.68 -9.93
C LYS A 57 4.26 15.44 -8.56
N PHE A 58 5.12 15.16 -7.61
CA PHE A 58 4.73 14.93 -6.21
C PHE A 58 5.39 15.99 -5.33
N ASP A 59 4.67 16.51 -4.35
CA ASP A 59 5.20 17.50 -3.40
C ASP A 59 6.32 16.93 -2.54
N THR A 60 6.17 15.67 -2.15
CA THR A 60 7.18 14.94 -1.35
C THR A 60 7.27 13.50 -1.82
N VAL A 61 8.49 13.02 -1.98
CA VAL A 61 8.77 11.61 -2.32
C VAL A 61 9.60 11.00 -1.20
N VAL A 62 9.12 9.91 -0.62
CA VAL A 62 9.84 9.11 0.38
C VAL A 62 10.12 7.74 -0.21
N THR A 63 11.39 7.37 -0.24
CA THR A 63 11.82 6.07 -0.74
C THR A 63 12.28 5.18 0.40
N LEU A 64 11.69 4.00 0.51
CA LEU A 64 12.04 2.97 1.48
C LEU A 64 12.28 1.66 0.76
N ARG A 65 13.33 0.96 1.15
CA ARG A 65 13.60 -0.40 0.68
C ARG A 65 12.95 -1.38 1.66
N ALA A 66 12.26 -2.37 1.13
CA ALA A 66 11.55 -3.35 1.97
C ALA A 66 12.48 -4.10 2.92
N GLU A 67 13.71 -4.40 2.49
CA GLU A 67 14.73 -5.07 3.31
C GLU A 67 15.24 -4.21 4.48
N ASP A 68 15.05 -2.90 4.44
CA ASP A 68 15.46 -2.00 5.52
C ASP A 68 14.37 -1.88 6.61
N ILE A 69 13.19 -2.45 6.38
CA ILE A 69 12.08 -2.42 7.32
C ILE A 69 12.19 -3.61 8.27
N ALA A 70 12.75 -3.39 9.45
CA ALA A 70 12.78 -4.40 10.50
C ALA A 70 11.38 -4.63 11.09
N PRO A 71 11.10 -5.81 11.69
CA PRO A 71 9.88 -6.04 12.44
C PRO A 71 9.67 -4.96 13.51
N GLN A 72 8.44 -4.46 13.59
CA GLN A 72 8.06 -3.35 14.47
C GLN A 72 7.16 -3.84 15.60
N VAL A 73 7.19 -3.15 16.71
CA VAL A 73 6.29 -3.33 17.84
C VAL A 73 5.74 -1.97 18.27
N SER A 74 4.44 -1.91 18.56
CA SER A 74 3.81 -0.73 19.15
C SER A 74 3.77 -0.86 20.67
N TRP A 75 4.03 0.23 21.38
CA TRP A 75 3.86 0.30 22.84
C TRP A 75 2.70 1.22 23.26
N GLY A 76 1.96 1.76 22.32
CA GLY A 76 0.90 2.72 22.62
C GLY A 76 -0.24 2.69 21.61
N THR A 77 -1.02 3.75 21.60
CA THR A 77 -2.27 3.88 20.81
C THR A 77 -2.12 4.73 19.57
N SER A 78 -0.96 5.35 19.37
CA SER A 78 -0.69 6.22 18.22
C SER A 78 0.31 5.55 17.25
N PRO A 79 0.17 5.76 15.94
CA PRO A 79 1.08 5.17 14.94
C PRO A 79 2.56 5.50 15.11
N GLU A 80 2.90 6.66 15.70
CA GLU A 80 4.29 7.01 16.01
C GLU A 80 4.87 6.24 17.21
N MET A 81 4.03 5.60 18.01
CA MET A 81 4.45 4.80 19.17
C MET A 81 4.88 3.40 18.73
N VAL A 82 5.89 3.36 17.87
CA VAL A 82 6.46 2.11 17.35
C VAL A 82 8.00 2.16 17.45
N THR A 83 8.57 0.98 17.62
CA THR A 83 10.02 0.78 17.53
C THR A 83 10.31 -0.57 16.90
N THR A 84 11.53 -0.79 16.48
CA THR A 84 11.95 -2.13 16.06
C THR A 84 11.95 -3.11 17.24
N VAL A 85 11.76 -4.39 16.98
CA VAL A 85 11.77 -5.43 18.03
C VAL A 85 13.07 -5.40 18.85
N GLY A 86 14.20 -5.02 18.25
CA GLY A 86 15.48 -4.84 18.94
C GLY A 86 15.70 -3.45 19.58
N GLY A 87 14.75 -2.54 19.45
CA GLY A 87 14.84 -1.18 19.98
C GLY A 87 14.44 -1.08 21.45
N LYS A 88 14.51 0.14 21.99
CA LYS A 88 14.04 0.46 23.34
C LYS A 88 12.81 1.34 23.23
N VAL A 89 11.85 1.10 24.11
CA VAL A 89 10.72 2.02 24.32
C VAL A 89 11.26 3.29 24.98
N PRO A 90 10.92 4.48 24.46
CA PRO A 90 11.27 5.74 25.12
C PRO A 90 10.71 5.82 26.55
N ASP A 91 11.46 6.45 27.44
CA ASP A 91 11.02 6.72 28.83
C ASP A 91 9.96 7.83 28.88
#